data_55557a371bd73575c8a980aa61b50083
#
_entry.id   55557a371bd73575c8a980aa61b50083
#
_cell.length_a   1.000
_cell.length_b   1.000
_cell.length_c   1.000
_cell.angle_alpha   90.00
_cell.angle_beta   90.00
_cell.angle_gamma   90.00
#
_symmetry.space_group_name_H-M   'P 1'
#
loop_
_entity.id
_entity.type
_entity.pdbx_description
1 polymer ?
#
loop_
_entity_poly.entity_id
_entity_poly.type
_entity_poly.pdbx_seq_one_letter_code
_entity_poly.pdbx_strand_id
1 'polypeptide(L)'
;MAMIKIIIVDKQPLFRVGVMQAFIELADFKIVEASPDDNLTAIIETDLPDVILLDIDAPSLNSLNLGKSLIQRYPAIRLIILTSEINNDELFEAIRIGAAAYLDKKATMQELEGIIRRVSRGEYPINDSLLATPTVAEHVLKQFQEMVSMGMSVESVTAPLTNRETQILRYVADGNSNKKIAQILEISEQTIKNHVSSILRKLNANDRAHAVVLAIRRGWISVNENT
;
A
#
# COMPACT_ATOMS: atom_id res chain seq x y z
N MET A 1 -9.27 -19.23 -7.61
CA MET A 1 -8.89 -17.84 -7.27
C MET A 1 -7.39 -17.81 -7.10
N ALA A 2 -6.73 -16.68 -7.38
CA ALA A 2 -5.30 -16.55 -7.07
C ALA A 2 -5.13 -16.55 -5.55
N MET A 3 -4.06 -17.19 -5.06
CA MET A 3 -3.73 -17.23 -3.63
C MET A 3 -3.30 -15.84 -3.16
N ILE A 4 -3.89 -15.34 -2.09
CA ILE A 4 -3.53 -14.08 -1.45
C ILE A 4 -2.48 -14.38 -0.38
N LYS A 5 -1.29 -13.80 -0.56
CA LYS A 5 -0.17 -13.95 0.37
C LYS A 5 -0.12 -12.79 1.34
N ILE A 6 -0.04 -13.08 2.63
CA ILE A 6 -0.10 -12.10 3.70
C ILE A 6 1.08 -12.31 4.64
N ILE A 7 1.71 -11.21 5.06
CA ILE A 7 2.60 -11.21 6.22
C ILE A 7 1.90 -10.44 7.34
N ILE A 8 1.79 -11.04 8.52
CA ILE A 8 1.37 -10.35 9.74
C ILE A 8 2.59 -9.97 10.56
N VAL A 9 2.76 -8.67 10.79
CA VAL A 9 3.85 -8.10 11.58
C VAL A 9 3.27 -7.52 12.86
N ASP A 10 3.44 -8.22 13.96
CA ASP A 10 2.90 -7.85 15.27
C ASP A 10 3.84 -8.31 16.37
N LYS A 11 3.98 -7.51 17.42
CA LYS A 11 4.82 -7.86 18.59
C LYS A 11 4.20 -8.94 19.45
N GLN A 12 2.87 -9.11 19.41
CA GLN A 12 2.11 -10.05 20.24
C GLN A 12 2.01 -11.43 19.58
N PRO A 13 2.74 -12.47 20.05
CA PRO A 13 2.72 -13.79 19.41
C PRO A 13 1.33 -14.42 19.38
N LEU A 14 0.54 -14.26 20.46
CA LEU A 14 -0.81 -14.82 20.52
C LEU A 14 -1.76 -14.18 19.51
N PHE A 15 -1.60 -12.89 19.22
CA PHE A 15 -2.39 -12.22 18.18
C PHE A 15 -2.04 -12.78 16.79
N ARG A 16 -0.74 -12.93 16.47
CA ARG A 16 -0.30 -13.53 15.21
C ARG A 16 -0.86 -14.93 14.99
N VAL A 17 -0.72 -15.80 16.02
CA VAL A 17 -1.27 -17.17 15.99
C VAL A 17 -2.79 -17.14 15.84
N GLY A 18 -3.50 -16.25 16.55
CA GLY A 18 -4.95 -16.09 16.44
C GLY A 18 -5.39 -15.76 15.02
N VAL A 19 -4.72 -14.81 14.37
CA VAL A 19 -5.01 -14.45 12.97
C VAL A 19 -4.69 -15.63 12.04
N MET A 20 -3.55 -16.30 12.18
CA MET A 20 -3.21 -17.47 11.36
C MET A 20 -4.25 -18.58 11.47
N GLN A 21 -4.70 -18.89 12.69
CA GLN A 21 -5.73 -19.89 12.93
C GLN A 21 -7.07 -19.52 12.31
N ALA A 22 -7.44 -18.25 12.39
CA ALA A 22 -8.69 -17.77 11.81
C ALA A 22 -8.75 -17.92 10.28
N PHE A 23 -7.60 -17.93 9.60
CA PHE A 23 -7.52 -18.07 8.13
C PHE A 23 -7.18 -19.49 7.67
N ILE A 24 -6.94 -20.45 8.59
CA ILE A 24 -6.40 -21.79 8.24
C ILE A 24 -7.33 -22.60 7.30
N GLU A 25 -8.64 -22.37 7.41
CA GLU A 25 -9.66 -23.05 6.59
C GLU A 25 -9.88 -22.40 5.22
N LEU A 26 -9.29 -21.21 4.99
CA LEU A 26 -9.43 -20.49 3.74
C LEU A 26 -8.30 -20.86 2.77
N ALA A 27 -8.56 -21.79 1.87
CA ALA A 27 -7.57 -22.38 0.96
C ALA A 27 -6.93 -21.36 -0.01
N ASP A 28 -7.51 -20.17 -0.17
CA ASP A 28 -7.02 -19.10 -1.03
C ASP A 28 -6.17 -18.06 -0.29
N PHE A 29 -5.80 -18.33 0.97
CA PHE A 29 -4.91 -17.49 1.77
C PHE A 29 -3.64 -18.23 2.18
N LYS A 30 -2.51 -17.53 2.14
CA LYS A 30 -1.24 -17.96 2.76
C LYS A 30 -0.79 -16.87 3.70
N ILE A 31 -0.68 -17.17 5.00
CA ILE A 31 -0.22 -16.22 6.01
C ILE A 31 1.14 -16.65 6.55
N VAL A 32 2.06 -15.70 6.64
CA VAL A 32 3.35 -15.83 7.31
C VAL A 32 3.37 -14.86 8.48
N GLU A 33 3.83 -15.31 9.63
CA GLU A 33 4.01 -14.44 10.78
C GLU A 33 5.42 -13.87 10.85
N ALA A 34 5.54 -12.65 11.37
CA ALA A 34 6.80 -12.00 11.68
C ALA A 34 6.68 -11.13 12.95
N SER A 35 7.77 -11.05 13.70
CA SER A 35 7.94 -10.01 14.71
C SER A 35 8.47 -8.74 14.05
N PRO A 36 8.17 -7.54 14.56
CA PRO A 36 8.84 -6.32 14.11
C PRO A 36 10.36 -6.34 14.25
N ASP A 37 10.89 -7.19 15.15
CA ASP A 37 12.32 -7.35 15.40
C ASP A 37 13.00 -8.33 14.43
N ASP A 38 12.23 -9.04 13.59
CA ASP A 38 12.75 -9.97 12.60
C ASP A 38 13.34 -9.24 11.38
N ASN A 39 14.11 -9.96 10.57
CA ASN A 39 14.57 -9.46 9.29
C ASN A 39 13.43 -9.44 8.26
N LEU A 40 12.55 -8.45 8.37
CA LEU A 40 11.37 -8.31 7.50
C LEU A 40 11.73 -8.26 6.01
N THR A 41 12.88 -7.68 5.66
CA THR A 41 13.36 -7.65 4.26
C THR A 41 13.52 -9.07 3.72
N ALA A 42 14.21 -9.95 4.44
CA ALA A 42 14.42 -11.34 4.00
C ALA A 42 13.09 -12.11 3.90
N ILE A 43 12.17 -11.91 4.84
CA ILE A 43 10.86 -12.56 4.84
C ILE A 43 10.04 -12.09 3.62
N ILE A 44 9.99 -10.77 3.38
CA ILE A 44 9.25 -10.19 2.26
C ILE A 44 9.81 -10.67 0.91
N GLU A 45 11.14 -10.70 0.76
CA GLU A 45 11.80 -11.13 -0.49
C GLU A 45 11.62 -12.63 -0.75
N THR A 46 11.44 -13.43 0.30
CA THR A 46 11.19 -14.89 0.19
C THR A 46 9.73 -15.20 -0.16
N ASP A 47 8.78 -14.59 0.55
CA ASP A 47 7.36 -14.93 0.45
C ASP A 47 6.60 -14.09 -0.59
N LEU A 48 7.12 -12.90 -0.94
CA LEU A 48 6.53 -11.98 -1.91
C LEU A 48 5.04 -11.73 -1.62
N PRO A 49 4.69 -11.10 -0.48
CA PRO A 49 3.31 -10.92 -0.06
C PRO A 49 2.56 -9.92 -0.94
N ASP A 50 1.25 -10.11 -1.06
CA ASP A 50 0.33 -9.13 -1.63
C ASP A 50 -0.06 -8.06 -0.60
N VAL A 51 -0.16 -8.48 0.67
CA VAL A 51 -0.63 -7.64 1.78
C VAL A 51 0.27 -7.82 3.00
N ILE A 52 0.59 -6.72 3.67
CA ILE A 52 1.19 -6.72 5.02
C ILE A 52 0.16 -6.17 6.01
N LEU A 53 -0.13 -6.95 7.06
CA LEU A 53 -0.82 -6.49 8.25
C LEU A 53 0.24 -5.99 9.24
N LEU A 54 0.22 -4.70 9.58
CA LEU A 54 1.22 -4.08 10.43
C LEU A 54 0.61 -3.52 11.71
N ASP A 55 1.02 -4.04 12.84
CA ASP A 55 0.73 -3.48 14.16
C ASP A 55 1.48 -2.17 14.40
N ILE A 56 0.76 -1.16 14.91
CA ILE A 56 1.36 0.13 15.26
C ILE A 56 1.38 0.41 16.76
N ASP A 57 0.83 -0.44 17.58
CA ASP A 57 0.74 -0.25 19.05
C ASP A 57 2.08 -0.42 19.79
N ALA A 58 3.15 -0.81 19.10
CA ALA A 58 4.43 -1.04 19.73
C ALA A 58 5.17 0.29 20.03
N PRO A 59 5.23 0.74 21.30
CA PRO A 59 5.78 2.05 21.66
C PRO A 59 7.29 2.19 21.41
N SER A 60 8.00 1.08 21.19
CA SER A 60 9.44 1.06 20.95
C SER A 60 9.82 1.12 19.46
N LEU A 61 8.86 0.95 18.57
CA LEU A 61 9.07 0.97 17.12
C LEU A 61 8.25 2.12 16.56
N ASN A 62 8.90 2.96 15.80
CA ASN A 62 8.19 3.92 14.96
C ASN A 62 7.55 3.15 13.79
N SER A 63 6.49 2.35 14.14
CA SER A 63 5.86 1.38 13.23
C SER A 63 5.27 2.06 11.99
N LEU A 64 4.83 3.31 12.11
CA LEU A 64 4.41 4.11 10.96
C LEU A 64 5.58 4.44 10.02
N ASN A 65 6.78 4.71 10.55
CA ASN A 65 7.97 4.87 9.71
C ASN A 65 8.42 3.54 9.08
N LEU A 66 8.27 2.43 9.79
CA LEU A 66 8.46 1.10 9.20
C LEU A 66 7.47 0.89 8.04
N GLY A 67 6.18 1.15 8.25
CA GLY A 67 5.15 1.07 7.21
C GLY A 67 5.49 1.95 6.00
N LYS A 68 5.92 3.19 6.23
CA LYS A 68 6.39 4.09 5.17
C LYS A 68 7.56 3.50 4.37
N SER A 69 8.55 2.96 5.07
CA SER A 69 9.73 2.35 4.44
C SER A 69 9.34 1.12 3.60
N LEU A 70 8.41 0.31 4.09
CA LEU A 70 7.91 -0.87 3.39
C LEU A 70 7.17 -0.48 2.10
N ILE A 71 6.28 0.51 2.16
CA ILE A 71 5.56 1.00 0.97
C ILE A 71 6.52 1.62 -0.06
N GLN A 72 7.53 2.35 0.40
CA GLN A 72 8.53 2.96 -0.49
C GLN A 72 9.40 1.91 -1.18
N ARG A 73 9.82 0.89 -0.43
CA ARG A 73 10.71 -0.16 -0.96
C ARG A 73 9.95 -1.20 -1.79
N TYR A 74 8.71 -1.51 -1.41
CA TYR A 74 7.90 -2.55 -2.04
C TYR A 74 6.53 -2.01 -2.49
N PRO A 75 6.46 -1.15 -3.51
CA PRO A 75 5.23 -0.45 -3.89
C PRO A 75 4.12 -1.35 -4.45
N ALA A 76 4.44 -2.61 -4.77
CA ALA A 76 3.47 -3.62 -5.15
C ALA A 76 2.69 -4.20 -3.95
N ILE A 77 3.28 -4.14 -2.75
CA ILE A 77 2.67 -4.65 -1.52
C ILE A 77 1.68 -3.63 -0.97
N ARG A 78 0.57 -4.10 -0.45
CA ARG A 78 -0.44 -3.26 0.19
C ARG A 78 -0.31 -3.34 1.69
N LEU A 79 -0.37 -2.21 2.36
CA LEU A 79 -0.27 -2.12 3.81
C LEU A 79 -1.65 -1.95 4.43
N ILE A 80 -2.00 -2.80 5.37
CA ILE A 80 -3.12 -2.66 6.30
C ILE A 80 -2.54 -2.41 7.68
N ILE A 81 -2.93 -1.31 8.29
CA ILE A 81 -2.52 -0.96 9.65
C ILE A 81 -3.52 -1.52 10.63
N LEU A 82 -3.00 -2.13 11.69
CA LEU A 82 -3.77 -2.63 12.83
C LEU A 82 -3.41 -1.83 14.08
N THR A 83 -4.43 -1.45 14.86
CA THR A 83 -4.28 -0.73 16.13
C THR A 83 -5.24 -1.28 17.19
N SER A 84 -4.91 -1.16 18.44
CA SER A 84 -5.83 -1.50 19.56
C SER A 84 -6.85 -0.40 19.85
N GLU A 85 -6.58 0.82 19.37
CA GLU A 85 -7.46 1.98 19.58
C GLU A 85 -7.45 2.88 18.35
N ILE A 86 -8.63 3.11 17.78
CA ILE A 86 -8.78 4.00 16.62
C ILE A 86 -8.50 5.45 17.04
N ASN A 87 -7.54 6.08 16.35
CA ASN A 87 -7.09 7.44 16.61
C ASN A 87 -7.03 8.23 15.29
N ASN A 88 -7.55 9.46 15.31
CA ASN A 88 -7.64 10.29 14.11
C ASN A 88 -6.27 10.77 13.60
N ASP A 89 -5.32 11.02 14.51
CA ASP A 89 -3.97 11.45 14.14
C ASP A 89 -3.20 10.28 13.50
N GLU A 90 -3.35 9.07 14.03
CA GLU A 90 -2.79 7.85 13.45
C GLU A 90 -3.44 7.51 12.11
N LEU A 91 -4.76 7.67 12.00
CA LEU A 91 -5.47 7.49 10.72
C LEU A 91 -4.94 8.48 9.67
N PHE A 92 -4.73 9.74 10.05
CA PHE A 92 -4.12 10.73 9.14
C PHE A 92 -2.73 10.29 8.69
N GLU A 93 -1.87 9.87 9.63
CA GLU A 93 -0.53 9.36 9.30
C GLU A 93 -0.58 8.11 8.41
N ALA A 94 -1.53 7.19 8.68
CA ALA A 94 -1.75 6.01 7.85
C ALA A 94 -2.10 6.37 6.40
N ILE A 95 -2.98 7.37 6.23
CA ILE A 95 -3.32 7.92 4.90
C ILE A 95 -2.09 8.55 4.26
N ARG A 96 -1.34 9.36 5.00
CA ARG A 96 -0.16 10.09 4.53
C ARG A 96 0.95 9.15 4.04
N ILE A 97 1.15 8.01 4.68
CA ILE A 97 2.12 7.01 4.22
C ILE A 97 1.59 6.12 3.09
N GLY A 98 0.28 6.17 2.79
CA GLY A 98 -0.34 5.41 1.71
C GLY A 98 -0.82 4.01 2.12
N ALA A 99 -1.17 3.80 3.38
CA ALA A 99 -1.83 2.57 3.82
C ALA A 99 -3.15 2.35 3.08
N ALA A 100 -3.48 1.11 2.76
CA ALA A 100 -4.71 0.77 2.07
C ALA A 100 -5.90 0.65 3.02
N ALA A 101 -5.66 0.27 4.28
CA ALA A 101 -6.67 0.21 5.32
C ALA A 101 -6.08 0.51 6.70
N TYR A 102 -6.93 0.93 7.63
CA TYR A 102 -6.64 1.15 9.04
C TYR A 102 -7.76 0.54 9.87
N LEU A 103 -7.45 -0.41 10.75
CA LEU A 103 -8.41 -1.27 11.42
C LEU A 103 -8.10 -1.41 12.91
N ASP A 104 -9.18 -1.50 13.71
CA ASP A 104 -9.09 -1.93 15.11
C ASP A 104 -8.80 -3.44 15.17
N LYS A 105 -7.89 -3.87 16.03
CA LYS A 105 -7.61 -5.30 16.32
C LYS A 105 -8.81 -6.07 16.88
N LYS A 106 -9.86 -5.35 17.32
CA LYS A 106 -11.15 -5.92 17.72
C LYS A 106 -12.04 -6.27 16.54
N ALA A 107 -11.65 -5.94 15.32
CA ALA A 107 -12.40 -6.31 14.12
C ALA A 107 -12.62 -7.83 14.07
N THR A 108 -13.79 -8.23 13.61
CA THR A 108 -14.10 -9.64 13.42
C THR A 108 -13.27 -10.25 12.30
N MET A 109 -13.11 -11.57 12.31
CA MET A 109 -12.46 -12.29 11.24
C MET A 109 -13.07 -11.98 9.86
N GLN A 110 -14.40 -11.91 9.78
CA GLN A 110 -15.11 -11.63 8.52
C GLN A 110 -14.82 -10.22 7.99
N GLU A 111 -14.73 -9.24 8.89
CA GLU A 111 -14.34 -7.87 8.51
C GLU A 111 -12.90 -7.82 8.00
N LEU A 112 -11.96 -8.45 8.71
CA LEU A 112 -10.57 -8.51 8.32
C LEU A 112 -10.41 -9.21 6.96
N GLU A 113 -11.06 -10.36 6.77
CA GLU A 113 -11.09 -11.07 5.50
C GLU A 113 -11.63 -10.18 4.36
N GLY A 114 -12.79 -9.56 4.58
CA GLY A 114 -13.40 -8.67 3.59
C GLY A 114 -12.48 -7.52 3.18
N ILE A 115 -11.80 -6.89 4.14
CA ILE A 115 -10.84 -5.82 3.89
C ILE A 115 -9.61 -6.34 3.14
N ILE A 116 -9.04 -7.49 3.53
CA ILE A 116 -7.88 -8.06 2.85
C ILE A 116 -8.23 -8.38 1.38
N ARG A 117 -9.40 -8.95 1.11
CA ARG A 117 -9.85 -9.22 -0.27
C ARG A 117 -10.03 -7.95 -1.09
N ARG A 118 -10.55 -6.87 -0.52
CA ARG A 118 -10.65 -5.56 -1.18
C ARG A 118 -9.27 -5.00 -1.50
N VAL A 119 -8.39 -5.01 -0.50
CA VAL A 119 -7.01 -4.49 -0.61
C VAL A 119 -6.20 -5.28 -1.63
N SER A 120 -6.33 -6.62 -1.66
CA SER A 120 -5.63 -7.46 -2.65
C SER A 120 -6.06 -7.18 -4.11
N ARG A 121 -7.27 -6.66 -4.30
CA ARG A 121 -7.76 -6.17 -5.62
C ARG A 121 -7.32 -4.75 -5.95
N GLY A 122 -6.56 -4.11 -5.04
CA GLY A 122 -6.07 -2.74 -5.22
C GLY A 122 -7.03 -1.65 -4.77
N GLU A 123 -8.07 -1.99 -4.01
CA GLU A 123 -8.94 -1.01 -3.36
C GLU A 123 -8.24 -0.39 -2.14
N TYR A 124 -8.72 0.77 -1.73
CA TYR A 124 -8.25 1.53 -0.56
C TYR A 124 -9.41 1.77 0.42
N PRO A 125 -9.81 0.76 1.22
CA PRO A 125 -10.88 0.88 2.21
C PRO A 125 -10.69 2.02 3.23
N ILE A 126 -9.45 2.46 3.46
CA ILE A 126 -9.16 3.60 4.35
C ILE A 126 -9.93 4.87 3.95
N ASN A 127 -10.24 5.03 2.65
CA ASN A 127 -11.01 6.16 2.15
C ASN A 127 -12.49 6.12 2.59
N ASP A 128 -13.03 4.92 2.85
CA ASP A 128 -14.42 4.77 3.33
C ASP A 128 -14.56 5.37 4.73
N SER A 129 -13.53 5.23 5.57
CA SER A 129 -13.47 5.82 6.91
C SER A 129 -13.50 7.35 6.89
N LEU A 130 -12.91 7.97 5.87
CA LEU A 130 -12.94 9.43 5.66
C LEU A 130 -14.34 9.92 5.29
N LEU A 131 -15.07 9.14 4.48
CA LEU A 131 -16.38 9.52 3.98
C LEU A 131 -17.49 9.26 5.00
N ALA A 132 -17.28 8.28 5.90
CA ALA A 132 -18.30 7.86 6.86
C ALA A 132 -18.44 8.81 8.07
N THR A 133 -17.42 9.63 8.37
CA THR A 133 -17.41 10.45 9.57
C THR A 133 -16.93 11.86 9.25
N PRO A 134 -17.86 12.87 9.19
CA PRO A 134 -17.52 14.25 8.86
C PRO A 134 -16.40 14.86 9.72
N THR A 135 -16.38 14.53 11.01
CA THR A 135 -15.35 14.99 11.95
C THR A 135 -13.96 14.48 11.62
N VAL A 136 -13.86 13.25 11.11
CA VAL A 136 -12.57 12.66 10.64
C VAL A 136 -12.12 13.38 9.37
N ALA A 137 -13.04 13.61 8.43
CA ALA A 137 -12.72 14.32 7.19
C ALA A 137 -12.26 15.76 7.48
N GLU A 138 -12.93 16.48 8.37
CA GLU A 138 -12.52 17.83 8.81
C GLU A 138 -11.14 17.81 9.49
N HIS A 139 -10.89 16.85 10.37
CA HIS A 139 -9.60 16.68 11.03
C HIS A 139 -8.47 16.46 10.02
N VAL A 140 -8.67 15.53 9.10
CA VAL A 140 -7.70 15.22 8.03
C VAL A 140 -7.46 16.45 7.14
N LEU A 141 -8.51 17.17 6.73
CA LEU A 141 -8.37 18.38 5.93
C LEU A 141 -7.62 19.48 6.68
N LYS A 142 -7.87 19.65 7.97
CA LYS A 142 -7.17 20.62 8.82
C LYS A 142 -5.67 20.30 8.91
N GLN A 143 -5.33 19.04 9.15
CA GLN A 143 -3.94 18.57 9.18
C GLN A 143 -3.22 18.83 7.84
N PHE A 144 -3.89 18.58 6.70
CA PHE A 144 -3.34 18.92 5.39
C PHE A 144 -3.11 20.43 5.21
N GLN A 145 -4.06 21.26 5.63
CA GLN A 145 -3.93 22.72 5.54
C GLN A 145 -2.78 23.23 6.40
N GLU A 146 -2.61 22.71 7.61
CA GLU A 146 -1.50 23.03 8.50
C GLU A 146 -0.14 22.64 7.88
N MET A 147 -0.03 21.45 7.28
CA MET A 147 1.18 21.02 6.57
C MET A 147 1.52 21.96 5.41
N VAL A 148 0.53 22.35 4.60
CA VAL A 148 0.73 23.29 3.49
C VAL A 148 1.14 24.67 4.00
N SER A 149 0.54 25.16 5.09
CA SER A 149 0.89 26.47 5.69
C SER A 149 2.31 26.49 6.27
N MET A 150 2.82 25.34 6.70
CA MET A 150 4.21 25.18 7.16
C MET A 150 5.23 25.02 6.01
N GLY A 151 4.79 25.17 4.76
CA GLY A 151 5.64 25.00 3.57
C GLY A 151 6.05 23.56 3.29
N MET A 152 5.42 22.60 3.95
CA MET A 152 5.61 21.18 3.64
C MET A 152 4.88 20.86 2.35
N SER A 153 5.62 20.39 1.34
CA SER A 153 5.02 20.01 0.07
C SER A 153 4.08 18.82 0.27
N VAL A 154 2.88 18.91 -0.31
CA VAL A 154 1.88 17.83 -0.35
C VAL A 154 2.38 16.62 -1.19
N GLU A 155 3.60 16.68 -1.70
CA GLU A 155 4.25 15.64 -2.52
C GLU A 155 4.34 14.25 -1.86
N SER A 156 4.06 14.16 -0.54
CA SER A 156 4.07 12.90 0.18
C SER A 156 2.72 12.20 0.30
N VAL A 157 1.64 12.77 -0.21
CA VAL A 157 0.27 12.24 -0.09
C VAL A 157 -0.26 11.71 -1.43
N THR A 158 0.59 11.20 -2.27
CA THR A 158 0.12 10.49 -3.46
C THR A 158 -0.25 9.06 -3.09
N ALA A 159 -1.51 8.70 -3.32
CA ALA A 159 -1.93 7.30 -3.24
C ALA A 159 -0.93 6.43 -4.03
N PRO A 160 -0.39 5.35 -3.43
CA PRO A 160 0.57 4.51 -4.11
C PRO A 160 -0.04 3.97 -5.41
N LEU A 161 0.82 3.74 -6.39
CA LEU A 161 0.39 3.14 -7.65
C LEU A 161 -0.18 1.75 -7.37
N THR A 162 -1.26 1.40 -8.07
CA THR A 162 -1.78 0.03 -8.05
C THR A 162 -0.75 -0.92 -8.69
N ASN A 163 -0.84 -2.23 -8.42
CA ASN A 163 0.02 -3.23 -9.05
C ASN A 163 0.01 -3.10 -10.57
N ARG A 164 -1.17 -2.84 -11.15
CA ARG A 164 -1.33 -2.64 -12.59
C ARG A 164 -0.65 -1.36 -13.07
N GLU A 165 -0.75 -0.27 -12.34
CA GLU A 165 -0.07 0.99 -12.65
C GLU A 165 1.45 0.86 -12.52
N THR A 166 1.94 0.17 -11.48
CA THR A 166 3.38 -0.11 -11.30
C THR A 166 3.91 -0.98 -12.44
N GLN A 167 3.16 -2.02 -12.83
CA GLN A 167 3.50 -2.88 -13.97
C GLN A 167 3.58 -2.08 -15.27
N ILE A 168 2.58 -1.23 -15.53
CA ILE A 168 2.55 -0.37 -16.71
C ILE A 168 3.73 0.60 -16.68
N LEU A 169 4.03 1.19 -15.51
CA LEU A 169 5.14 2.14 -15.38
C LEU A 169 6.51 1.50 -15.62
N ARG A 170 6.70 0.22 -15.27
CA ARG A 170 7.91 -0.55 -15.63
C ARG A 170 8.05 -0.66 -17.14
N TYR A 171 6.99 -1.07 -17.85
CA TYR A 171 7.03 -1.13 -19.32
C TYR A 171 7.26 0.25 -19.95
N VAL A 172 6.76 1.32 -19.32
CA VAL A 172 7.06 2.70 -19.74
C VAL A 172 8.54 3.01 -19.56
N ALA A 173 9.15 2.60 -18.44
CA ALA A 173 10.57 2.78 -18.16
C ALA A 173 11.46 2.00 -19.15
N ASP A 174 11.01 0.82 -19.59
CA ASP A 174 11.65 0.01 -20.63
C ASP A 174 11.45 0.59 -22.05
N GLY A 175 10.87 1.78 -22.19
CA GLY A 175 10.70 2.47 -23.48
C GLY A 175 9.52 1.97 -24.33
N ASN A 176 8.68 1.07 -23.84
CA ASN A 176 7.56 0.53 -24.61
C ASN A 176 6.47 1.57 -24.87
N SER A 177 5.97 1.66 -26.10
CA SER A 177 4.81 2.48 -26.44
C SER A 177 3.50 1.94 -25.84
N ASN A 178 2.48 2.80 -25.70
CA ASN A 178 1.16 2.37 -25.19
C ASN A 178 0.57 1.21 -26.01
N LYS A 179 0.77 1.23 -27.34
CA LYS A 179 0.34 0.13 -28.24
C LYS A 179 1.06 -1.18 -27.90
N LYS A 180 2.37 -1.13 -27.65
CA LYS A 180 3.14 -2.33 -27.28
C LYS A 180 2.75 -2.86 -25.90
N ILE A 181 2.56 -1.97 -24.92
CA ILE A 181 2.10 -2.34 -23.58
C ILE A 181 0.70 -2.97 -23.65
N ALA A 182 -0.20 -2.40 -24.47
CA ALA A 182 -1.53 -2.94 -24.69
C ALA A 182 -1.51 -4.39 -25.21
N GLN A 183 -0.61 -4.65 -26.17
CA GLN A 183 -0.39 -6.01 -26.71
C GLN A 183 0.16 -6.98 -25.64
N ILE A 184 1.17 -6.55 -24.86
CA ILE A 184 1.77 -7.38 -23.80
C ILE A 184 0.75 -7.72 -22.71
N LEU A 185 -0.12 -6.78 -22.39
CA LEU A 185 -1.07 -6.90 -21.28
C LEU A 185 -2.46 -7.35 -21.72
N GLU A 186 -2.65 -7.62 -23.02
CA GLU A 186 -3.91 -8.10 -23.64
C GLU A 186 -5.12 -7.21 -23.32
N ILE A 187 -4.92 -5.88 -23.34
CA ILE A 187 -5.97 -4.89 -23.13
C ILE A 187 -5.93 -3.81 -24.22
N SER A 188 -6.95 -2.95 -24.27
CA SER A 188 -6.99 -1.89 -25.29
C SER A 188 -5.93 -0.81 -25.08
N GLU A 189 -5.44 -0.19 -26.17
CA GLU A 189 -4.54 0.96 -26.08
C GLU A 189 -5.18 2.12 -25.32
N GLN A 190 -6.50 2.29 -25.43
CA GLN A 190 -7.23 3.31 -24.68
C GLN A 190 -7.17 3.05 -23.18
N THR A 191 -7.26 1.79 -22.76
CA THR A 191 -7.11 1.41 -21.35
C THR A 191 -5.71 1.76 -20.83
N ILE A 192 -4.66 1.50 -21.62
CA ILE A 192 -3.28 1.91 -21.24
C ILE A 192 -3.18 3.43 -21.13
N LYS A 193 -3.74 4.21 -22.08
CA LYS A 193 -3.76 5.68 -21.98
C LYS A 193 -4.41 6.17 -20.70
N ASN A 194 -5.52 5.56 -20.30
CA ASN A 194 -6.21 5.89 -19.04
C ASN A 194 -5.33 5.58 -17.82
N HIS A 195 -4.66 4.41 -17.79
CA HIS A 195 -3.72 4.08 -16.72
C HIS A 195 -2.54 5.04 -16.67
N VAL A 196 -1.93 5.36 -17.80
CA VAL A 196 -0.81 6.32 -17.86
C VAL A 196 -1.25 7.69 -17.36
N SER A 197 -2.43 8.18 -17.76
CA SER A 197 -2.97 9.45 -17.24
C SER A 197 -3.21 9.40 -15.73
N SER A 198 -3.70 8.27 -15.20
CA SER A 198 -3.84 8.07 -13.76
C SER A 198 -2.49 8.07 -13.04
N ILE A 199 -1.49 7.39 -13.60
CA ILE A 199 -0.11 7.38 -13.08
C ILE A 199 0.45 8.80 -13.02
N LEU A 200 0.39 9.57 -14.12
CA LEU A 200 0.88 10.94 -14.17
C LEU A 200 0.26 11.82 -13.09
N ARG A 201 -1.06 11.71 -12.92
CA ARG A 201 -1.79 12.44 -11.87
C ARG A 201 -1.35 12.02 -10.48
N LYS A 202 -1.26 10.71 -10.20
CA LYS A 202 -0.85 10.17 -8.90
C LYS A 202 0.59 10.53 -8.53
N LEU A 203 1.47 10.62 -9.51
CA LEU A 203 2.87 10.98 -9.30
C LEU A 203 3.10 12.50 -9.35
N ASN A 204 2.08 13.28 -9.68
CA ASN A 204 2.20 14.71 -9.99
C ASN A 204 3.30 14.95 -11.07
N ALA A 205 3.33 14.10 -12.07
CA ALA A 205 4.32 14.13 -13.14
C ALA A 205 3.78 14.90 -14.36
N ASN A 206 4.62 15.74 -14.95
CA ASN A 206 4.27 16.56 -16.11
C ASN A 206 4.14 15.73 -17.40
N ASP A 207 4.94 14.67 -17.51
CA ASP A 207 4.99 13.76 -18.65
C ASP A 207 5.46 12.35 -18.25
N ARG A 208 5.49 11.42 -19.21
CA ARG A 208 5.86 10.03 -18.94
C ARG A 208 7.32 9.86 -18.52
N ALA A 209 8.23 10.68 -19.03
CA ALA A 209 9.64 10.61 -18.67
C ALA A 209 9.83 11.09 -17.22
N HIS A 210 9.17 12.18 -16.85
CA HIS A 210 9.14 12.67 -15.48
C HIS A 210 8.55 11.64 -14.51
N ALA A 211 7.48 10.93 -14.89
CA ALA A 211 6.91 9.85 -14.09
C ALA A 211 7.91 8.73 -13.83
N VAL A 212 8.69 8.31 -14.84
CA VAL A 212 9.75 7.31 -14.70
C VAL A 212 10.84 7.80 -13.75
N VAL A 213 11.33 9.03 -13.90
CA VAL A 213 12.35 9.62 -13.01
C VAL A 213 11.88 9.65 -11.58
N LEU A 214 10.64 10.08 -11.32
CA LEU A 214 10.06 10.11 -9.97
C LEU A 214 9.94 8.71 -9.38
N ALA A 215 9.51 7.73 -10.17
CA ALA A 215 9.37 6.36 -9.73
C ALA A 215 10.71 5.71 -9.38
N ILE A 216 11.78 5.98 -10.16
CA ILE A 216 13.15 5.55 -9.85
C ILE A 216 13.64 6.20 -8.57
N ARG A 217 13.50 7.53 -8.43
CA ARG A 217 13.91 8.26 -7.22
C ARG A 217 13.22 7.78 -5.95
N ARG A 218 11.97 7.33 -6.08
CA ARG A 218 11.17 6.78 -4.95
C ARG A 218 11.39 5.28 -4.73
N GLY A 219 12.24 4.62 -5.53
CA GLY A 219 12.51 3.18 -5.44
C GLY A 219 11.34 2.29 -5.88
N TRP A 220 10.35 2.83 -6.60
CA TRP A 220 9.18 2.07 -7.06
C TRP A 220 9.46 1.20 -8.28
N ILE A 221 10.42 1.61 -9.08
CA ILE A 221 10.97 0.83 -10.20
C ILE A 221 12.48 0.91 -10.19
N SER A 222 13.14 -0.17 -10.57
CA SER A 222 14.57 -0.19 -10.90
C SER A 222 14.73 -0.22 -12.42
N VAL A 223 15.70 0.50 -12.93
CA VAL A 223 16.15 0.31 -14.32
C VAL A 223 17.02 -0.93 -14.30
N ASN A 224 16.58 -2.02 -14.93
CA ASN A 224 17.48 -3.13 -15.18
C ASN A 224 18.51 -2.65 -16.19
N GLU A 225 19.77 -2.57 -15.79
CA GLU A 225 20.89 -2.49 -16.70
C GLU A 225 20.99 -3.85 -17.44
N ASN A 226 20.18 -4.01 -18.47
CA ASN A 226 20.45 -5.04 -19.45
C ASN A 226 21.47 -4.45 -20.43
N THR A 227 22.74 -4.73 -20.14
CA THR A 227 23.82 -4.75 -21.15
C THR A 227 23.86 -6.12 -21.79
#